data_6d8fcbab8d141c184f57794204126eb3
#
_entry.id   6d8fcbab8d141c184f57794204126eb3
#
_cell.length_a   1.000
_cell.length_b   1.000
_cell.length_c   1.000
_cell.angle_alpha   90.00
_cell.angle_beta   90.00
_cell.angle_gamma   90.00
#
_symmetry.space_group_name_H-M   'P 1'
#
loop_
_entity.id
_entity.type
_entity.pdbx_description
1 polymer ?
#
loop_
_entity_poly.entity_id
_entity_poly.type
_entity_poly.pdbx_seq_one_letter_code
_entity_poly.pdbx_strand_id
1 'polypeptide(L)'
;MNMGKYQVFLRVAACGGFTRAAEELHFTQSGVSHTIATLESELGVPLFVRNRSGVTLTADGRALLPYIQTLCDDALRLEQKAAD
;
A
#
# COMPACT_ATOMS: atom_id res chain seq x y z
N MET A 1 -7.24 -13.81 -3.95
CA MET A 1 -6.62 -13.68 -2.62
C MET A 1 -6.74 -12.24 -2.15
N ASN A 2 -6.96 -12.04 -0.88
CA ASN A 2 -7.15 -10.68 -0.36
C ASN A 2 -5.81 -10.04 0.01
N MET A 3 -5.30 -9.22 -0.89
CA MET A 3 -4.06 -8.47 -0.69
C MET A 3 -4.32 -6.97 -0.58
N GLY A 4 -5.56 -6.61 -0.23
CA GLY A 4 -6.03 -5.22 -0.30
C GLY A 4 -5.13 -4.20 0.40
N LYS A 5 -4.69 -4.49 1.64
CA LYS A 5 -3.86 -3.56 2.40
C LYS A 5 -2.49 -3.32 1.74
N TYR A 6 -1.92 -4.35 1.12
CA TYR A 6 -0.64 -4.21 0.44
C TYR A 6 -0.80 -3.44 -0.87
N GLN A 7 -1.90 -3.65 -1.58
CA GLN A 7 -2.20 -2.90 -2.80
C GLN A 7 -2.44 -1.43 -2.50
N VAL A 8 -3.11 -1.12 -1.39
CA VAL A 8 -3.31 0.27 -0.94
C VAL A 8 -1.96 0.92 -0.65
N PHE A 9 -1.06 0.21 0.04
CA PHE A 9 0.28 0.73 0.31
C PHE A 9 1.00 1.08 -0.99
N LEU A 10 1.00 0.17 -1.97
CA LEU A 10 1.67 0.39 -3.25
C LEU A 10 1.08 1.59 -4.00
N ARG A 11 -0.25 1.75 -3.93
CA ARG A 11 -0.91 2.88 -4.60
C ARG A 11 -0.56 4.21 -3.94
N VAL A 12 -0.56 4.25 -2.62
CA VAL A 12 -0.18 5.47 -1.89
C VAL A 12 1.27 5.84 -2.20
N ALA A 13 2.16 4.86 -2.23
CA ALA A 13 3.57 5.09 -2.56
C ALA A 13 3.73 5.64 -3.98
N ALA A 14 2.97 5.12 -4.93
CA ALA A 14 3.04 5.54 -6.32
C ALA A 14 2.44 6.93 -6.53
N CYS A 15 1.32 7.24 -5.86
CA CYS A 15 0.61 8.51 -6.02
C CYS A 15 1.22 9.65 -5.21
N GLY A 16 1.89 9.33 -4.10
CA GLY A 16 2.43 10.35 -3.22
C GLY A 16 1.40 11.04 -2.34
N GLY A 17 0.21 10.46 -2.17
CA GLY A 17 -0.82 11.06 -1.32
C GLY A 17 -1.98 10.11 -1.08
N PHE A 18 -2.62 10.28 0.08
CA PHE A 18 -3.77 9.45 0.47
C PHE A 18 -5.02 9.79 -0.34
N THR A 19 -5.26 11.08 -0.57
CA THR A 19 -6.44 11.52 -1.32
C THR A 19 -6.42 11.00 -2.75
N ARG A 20 -5.27 11.13 -3.42
CA ARG A 20 -5.13 10.67 -4.80
C ARG A 20 -5.25 9.15 -4.89
N ALA A 21 -4.64 8.42 -3.97
CA ALA A 21 -4.76 6.97 -3.94
C ALA A 21 -6.21 6.54 -3.72
N ALA A 22 -6.94 7.24 -2.84
CA ALA A 22 -8.35 6.96 -2.60
C ALA A 22 -9.18 7.15 -3.87
N GLU A 23 -8.93 8.23 -4.60
CA GLU A 23 -9.62 8.50 -5.86
C GLU A 23 -9.38 7.39 -6.89
N GLU A 24 -8.12 6.96 -7.04
CA GLU A 24 -7.77 5.92 -8.01
C GLU A 24 -8.31 4.56 -7.62
N LEU A 25 -8.42 4.28 -6.33
CA LEU A 25 -8.93 3.00 -5.82
C LEU A 25 -10.44 3.00 -5.61
N HIS A 26 -11.10 4.14 -5.78
CA HIS A 26 -12.54 4.32 -5.49
C HIS A 26 -12.84 4.05 -4.01
N PHE A 27 -11.93 4.46 -3.13
CA PHE A 27 -12.07 4.38 -1.68
C PHE A 27 -12.23 5.78 -1.10
N THR A 28 -12.62 5.87 0.17
CA THR A 28 -12.57 7.14 0.89
C THR A 28 -11.15 7.38 1.40
N GLN A 29 -10.80 8.65 1.61
CA GLN A 29 -9.49 8.99 2.17
C GLN A 29 -9.32 8.39 3.57
N SER A 30 -10.37 8.44 4.39
CA SER A 30 -10.32 7.84 5.73
C SER A 30 -10.14 6.34 5.69
N GLY A 31 -10.72 5.67 4.68
CA GLY A 31 -10.54 4.24 4.47
C GLY A 31 -9.09 3.91 4.11
N VAL A 32 -8.48 4.68 3.22
CA VAL A 32 -7.07 4.50 2.87
C VAL A 32 -6.18 4.75 4.09
N SER A 33 -6.40 5.84 4.82
CA SER A 33 -5.64 6.16 6.03
C SER A 33 -5.74 5.05 7.07
N HIS A 34 -6.94 4.53 7.28
CA HIS A 34 -7.17 3.43 8.23
C HIS A 34 -6.41 2.16 7.81
N THR A 35 -6.48 1.83 6.52
CA THR A 35 -5.80 0.65 5.99
C THR A 35 -4.28 0.74 6.19
N ILE A 36 -3.71 1.92 5.91
CA ILE A 36 -2.28 2.15 6.10
C ILE A 36 -1.91 2.07 7.59
N ALA A 37 -2.72 2.67 8.47
CA ALA A 37 -2.48 2.62 9.91
C ALA A 37 -2.49 1.16 10.42
N THR A 38 -3.44 0.36 9.92
CA THR A 38 -3.51 -1.05 10.26
C THR A 38 -2.25 -1.80 9.81
N LEU A 39 -1.80 -1.54 8.60
CA LEU A 39 -0.60 -2.19 8.05
C LEU A 39 0.64 -1.79 8.86
N GLU A 40 0.77 -0.51 9.19
CA GLU A 40 1.88 -0.02 10.02
C GLU A 40 1.88 -0.69 11.39
N SER A 41 0.69 -0.86 11.98
CA SER A 41 0.55 -1.54 13.26
C SER A 41 0.98 -3.02 13.16
N GLU A 42 0.57 -3.69 12.10
CA GLU A 42 0.92 -5.11 11.90
C GLU A 42 2.41 -5.31 11.68
N LEU A 43 3.05 -4.40 10.93
CA LEU A 43 4.47 -4.50 10.62
C LEU A 43 5.35 -3.89 11.73
N GLY A 44 4.76 -3.09 12.61
CA GLY A 44 5.46 -2.50 13.75
C GLY A 44 6.35 -1.32 13.40
N VAL A 45 6.19 -0.73 12.22
CA VAL A 45 7.00 0.42 11.78
C VAL A 45 6.12 1.40 11.00
N PRO A 46 6.42 2.72 11.05
CA PRO A 46 5.77 3.68 10.19
C PRO A 46 6.25 3.51 8.75
N LEU A 47 5.33 3.60 7.79
CA LEU A 47 5.64 3.43 6.37
C LEU A 47 5.68 4.75 5.62
N PHE A 48 4.92 5.75 6.08
CA PHE A 48 4.81 7.04 5.41
C PHE A 48 5.00 8.19 6.39
N VAL A 49 5.57 9.28 5.85
CA VAL A 49 5.67 10.56 6.54
C VAL A 49 4.81 11.56 5.76
N ARG A 50 3.93 12.28 6.47
CA ARG A 50 3.10 13.32 5.86
C ARG A 50 3.89 14.62 5.79
N ASN A 51 3.70 15.35 4.69
CA ASN A 51 4.28 16.67 4.49
C ASN A 51 3.29 17.54 3.71
N ARG A 52 3.68 18.79 3.41
CA ARG A 52 2.78 19.73 2.72
C ARG A 52 2.43 19.27 1.30
N SER A 53 3.33 18.57 0.66
CA SER A 53 3.15 18.13 -0.74
C SER A 53 2.44 16.78 -0.84
N GLY A 54 2.14 16.14 0.28
CA GLY A 54 1.54 14.81 0.30
C GLY A 54 2.22 13.91 1.30
N VAL A 55 2.59 12.70 0.86
CA VAL A 55 3.30 11.74 1.72
C VAL A 55 4.50 11.17 1.00
N THR A 56 5.51 10.82 1.77
CA THR A 56 6.69 10.11 1.27
C THR A 56 6.95 8.88 2.13
N LEU A 57 7.66 7.91 1.57
CA LEU A 57 8.03 6.71 2.32
C LEU A 57 9.04 7.04 3.40
N THR A 58 8.90 6.39 4.56
CA THR A 58 9.95 6.35 5.56
C THR A 58 11.09 5.46 5.05
N ALA A 59 12.21 5.43 5.75
CA ALA A 59 13.30 4.49 5.44
C ALA A 59 12.79 3.04 5.49
N ASP A 60 11.97 2.72 6.51
CA ASP A 60 11.36 1.39 6.63
C ASP A 60 10.40 1.12 5.48
N GLY A 61 9.59 2.11 5.09
CA GLY A 61 8.68 1.96 3.95
C GLY A 61 9.43 1.66 2.67
N ARG A 62 10.54 2.35 2.42
CA ARG A 62 11.38 2.09 1.24
C ARG A 62 12.00 0.70 1.29
N ALA A 63 12.45 0.27 2.46
CA ALA A 63 13.06 -1.05 2.62
C ALA A 63 12.05 -2.17 2.40
N LEU A 64 10.80 -1.97 2.81
CA LEU A 64 9.76 -3.00 2.72
C LEU A 64 9.04 -3.01 1.38
N LEU A 65 9.10 -1.92 0.63
CA LEU A 65 8.37 -1.79 -0.64
C LEU A 65 8.66 -2.94 -1.62
N PRO A 66 9.92 -3.32 -1.90
CA PRO A 66 10.20 -4.41 -2.84
C PRO A 66 9.63 -5.75 -2.36
N TYR A 67 9.59 -5.99 -1.06
CA TYR A 67 8.99 -7.23 -0.53
C TYR A 67 7.49 -7.23 -0.72
N ILE A 68 6.83 -6.09 -0.48
CA ILE A 68 5.40 -5.96 -0.68
C ILE A 68 5.04 -6.10 -2.16
N GLN A 69 5.86 -5.50 -3.04
CA GLN A 69 5.66 -5.62 -4.49
C GLN A 69 5.75 -7.07 -4.93
N THR A 70 6.77 -7.80 -4.47
CA THR A 70 6.95 -9.21 -4.79
C THR A 70 5.77 -10.04 -4.27
N LEU A 71 5.31 -9.74 -3.06
CA LEU A 71 4.16 -10.44 -2.46
C LEU A 71 2.91 -10.28 -3.32
N CYS A 72 2.63 -9.06 -3.78
CA CYS A 72 1.48 -8.79 -4.64
C CYS A 72 1.62 -9.45 -6.01
N ASP A 73 2.82 -9.41 -6.60
CA ASP A 73 3.10 -10.03 -7.88
C ASP A 73 2.93 -11.55 -7.80
N ASP A 74 3.39 -12.15 -6.72
CA ASP A 74 3.28 -13.60 -6.51
C ASP A 74 1.83 -14.02 -6.29
N ALA A 75 1.05 -13.21 -5.55
CA ALA A 75 -0.38 -13.49 -5.38
C ALA A 75 -1.10 -13.46 -6.71
N LEU A 76 -0.79 -12.49 -7.57
CA LEU A 76 -1.38 -12.39 -8.91
C LEU A 76 -1.00 -13.59 -9.76
N ARG A 77 0.26 -13.99 -9.74
CA ARG A 77 0.74 -15.16 -10.49
C ARG A 77 0.05 -16.44 -10.03
N LEU A 78 -0.14 -16.58 -8.72
CA LEU A 78 -0.83 -17.73 -8.16
C LEU A 78 -2.26 -17.80 -8.68
N GLU A 79 -2.98 -16.69 -8.67
CA GLU A 79 -4.35 -16.63 -9.14
C GLU A 79 -4.44 -16.92 -10.65
N GLN A 80 -3.51 -16.36 -11.42
CA GLN A 80 -3.46 -16.62 -12.87
C GLN A 80 -3.17 -18.07 -13.18
N LYS A 81 -2.26 -18.68 -12.42
CA LYS A 81 -1.91 -20.10 -12.63
C LYS A 81 -3.09 -21.00 -12.29
N ALA A 82 -3.81 -20.69 -11.23
CA ALA A 82 -4.98 -21.47 -10.82
C ALA A 82 -6.12 -21.38 -11.84
N ALA A 83 -6.19 -20.28 -12.60
CA ALA A 83 -7.22 -20.06 -13.61
C ALA A 83 -6.93 -20.80 -14.94
N ASP A 84 -5.70 -21.24 -15.16
CA ASP A 84 -5.30 -21.91 -16.41
C ASP A 84 -5.93 -23.31 -16.56
#